data_f499a2e80334a1d712de7ceb8d0b90b0
#
_entry.id   f499a2e80334a1d712de7ceb8d0b90b0
#
_cell.length_a   1.000
_cell.length_b   1.000
_cell.length_c   1.000
_cell.angle_alpha   90.00
_cell.angle_beta   90.00
_cell.angle_gamma   90.00
#
_symmetry.space_group_name_H-M   'P 1'
#
loop_
_entity.id
_entity.type
_entity.pdbx_description
1 polymer ?
#
loop_
_entity_poly.entity_id
_entity_poly.type
_entity_poly.pdbx_seq_one_letter_code
_entity_poly.pdbx_strand_id
1 'polypeptide(L)'
;MLIEFRFENYRSFRDATAISMLPVNSYGERPENVHEASVPGTGTRGVLTAAAVYGANASGKTNLLRAAFFSRKLVLGAYHPAHLPKAPGFVGHDGPTRFGYTFFTDGKRFEYDVAIDGSGVLSEELRERPKAERLVFRRERLGDGTYEVAQGSRYSGIKTRLKGYSDSGLVLAMLANYGIEPCAQAMDWFSRKLVVSNREAPTPDGELMEKLASLGRDKFEAVIHAIESADLGIVDIQLDVDDISETERAAQMEQADRLAGVLEALTGRRPDGIEMPDKKVALQFRHNIDGNGVGFGFDDESLGTKTMLDLAVDFIEAIDSGKTLLVDEVERSLHPLLLESLVSLFFDPKLNDKGAQLVFTTHDLSFLRNERLRRDQVWFVEKDPATGCSDLYPLSSFSPRKDERLLNRYLHGAYGAVPYIDGVA
;
A
#
# COMPACT_ATOMS: atom_id res chain seq x y z
N MET A 1 11.19 4.95 0.40
CA MET A 1 10.11 5.94 0.64
C MET A 1 9.46 6.31 -0.68
N LEU A 2 8.14 6.36 -0.72
CA LEU A 2 7.38 6.91 -1.85
C LEU A 2 7.46 8.43 -1.85
N ILE A 3 7.71 9.02 -3.00
CA ILE A 3 7.67 10.47 -3.22
C ILE A 3 6.37 10.85 -3.93
N GLU A 4 6.02 10.10 -4.97
CA GLU A 4 4.82 10.34 -5.76
C GLU A 4 4.39 9.07 -6.47
N PHE A 5 3.09 8.81 -6.51
CA PHE A 5 2.47 7.81 -7.36
C PHE A 5 1.55 8.51 -8.37
N ARG A 6 1.74 8.22 -9.65
CA ARG A 6 0.98 8.77 -10.78
C ARG A 6 0.30 7.67 -11.54
N PHE A 7 -0.88 7.94 -12.05
CA PHE A 7 -1.56 7.04 -12.99
C PHE A 7 -2.56 7.80 -13.87
N GLU A 8 -2.95 7.19 -14.98
CA GLU A 8 -3.86 7.76 -15.96
C GLU A 8 -4.63 6.62 -16.64
N ASN A 9 -5.88 6.89 -17.01
CA ASN A 9 -6.76 5.95 -17.70
C ASN A 9 -6.88 4.59 -17.00
N TYR A 10 -7.21 4.64 -15.71
CA TYR A 10 -7.41 3.43 -14.91
C TYR A 10 -8.75 3.49 -14.17
N ARG A 11 -9.67 2.56 -14.47
CA ARG A 11 -11.01 2.47 -13.87
C ARG A 11 -11.77 3.80 -13.95
N SER A 12 -12.13 4.42 -12.80
CA SER A 12 -12.86 5.70 -12.76
C SER A 12 -11.97 6.93 -12.97
N PHE A 13 -10.66 6.79 -12.99
CA PHE A 13 -9.73 7.88 -13.27
C PHE A 13 -9.35 7.89 -14.75
N ARG A 14 -9.87 8.88 -15.46
CA ARG A 14 -9.58 9.07 -16.89
C ARG A 14 -8.31 9.88 -17.08
N ASP A 15 -8.23 11.00 -16.41
CA ASP A 15 -7.17 11.97 -16.59
C ASP A 15 -5.95 11.67 -15.69
N ALA A 16 -4.81 12.27 -16.02
CA ALA A 16 -3.59 12.08 -15.25
C ALA A 16 -3.79 12.51 -13.78
N THR A 17 -3.53 11.61 -12.90
CA THR A 17 -3.79 11.72 -11.46
C THR A 17 -2.51 11.43 -10.68
N ALA A 18 -2.25 12.18 -9.61
CA ALA A 18 -1.08 11.97 -8.76
C ALA A 18 -1.38 12.15 -7.29
N ILE A 19 -0.78 11.31 -6.45
CA ILE A 19 -0.68 11.53 -5.00
C ILE A 19 0.79 11.73 -4.63
N SER A 20 1.08 12.82 -3.90
CA SER A 20 2.44 13.21 -3.53
C SER A 20 2.63 13.11 -2.02
N MET A 21 3.80 12.60 -1.62
CA MET A 21 4.26 12.54 -0.23
C MET A 21 5.27 13.66 0.08
N LEU A 22 5.38 14.68 -0.78
CA LEU A 22 6.24 15.84 -0.51
C LEU A 22 5.52 16.86 0.36
N PRO A 23 6.16 17.34 1.44
CA PRO A 23 5.58 18.39 2.28
C PRO A 23 5.56 19.73 1.56
N VAL A 24 4.52 20.51 1.79
CA VAL A 24 4.46 21.91 1.38
C VAL A 24 5.37 22.73 2.29
N ASN A 25 6.42 23.33 1.74
CA ASN A 25 7.47 24.02 2.50
C ASN A 25 6.97 25.14 3.40
N SER A 26 5.85 25.79 3.04
CA SER A 26 5.26 26.87 3.83
C SER A 26 4.44 26.37 5.03
N TYR A 27 4.17 25.07 5.13
CA TYR A 27 3.43 24.49 6.24
C TYR A 27 4.38 24.04 7.35
N GLY A 28 4.38 24.75 8.47
CA GLY A 28 5.26 24.48 9.60
C GLY A 28 4.60 23.70 10.76
N GLU A 29 3.31 23.37 10.64
CA GLU A 29 2.60 22.58 11.64
C GLU A 29 3.02 21.10 11.59
N ARG A 30 2.94 20.41 12.73
CA ARG A 30 3.19 18.96 12.86
C ARG A 30 4.50 18.54 12.19
N PRO A 31 5.66 19.09 12.59
CA PRO A 31 6.94 18.68 12.01
C PRO A 31 7.24 17.19 12.19
N GLU A 32 6.69 16.57 13.23
CA GLU A 32 6.77 15.14 13.51
C GLU A 32 6.16 14.26 12.41
N ASN A 33 5.25 14.79 11.59
CA ASN A 33 4.63 14.09 10.47
C ASN A 33 5.51 14.13 9.20
N VAL A 34 6.72 14.66 9.31
CA VAL A 34 7.70 14.72 8.21
C VAL A 34 8.96 13.98 8.63
N HIS A 35 9.26 12.89 7.95
CA HIS A 35 10.54 12.22 8.12
C HIS A 35 11.62 12.98 7.37
N GLU A 36 12.68 13.38 8.09
CA GLU A 36 13.80 14.12 7.50
C GLU A 36 14.60 13.25 6.54
N ALA A 37 14.63 13.62 5.28
CA ALA A 37 15.39 12.94 4.24
C ALA A 37 15.86 13.93 3.19
N SER A 38 17.12 13.83 2.79
CA SER A 38 17.68 14.63 1.71
C SER A 38 17.39 13.98 0.35
N VAL A 39 16.19 14.22 -0.18
CA VAL A 39 15.76 13.61 -1.46
C VAL A 39 16.28 14.46 -2.63
N PRO A 40 17.11 13.93 -3.52
CA PRO A 40 17.72 14.70 -4.60
C PRO A 40 16.68 15.33 -5.54
N GLY A 41 16.77 16.65 -5.72
CA GLY A 41 15.97 17.40 -6.70
C GLY A 41 14.52 17.69 -6.33
N THR A 42 14.11 17.53 -5.06
CA THR A 42 12.75 17.89 -4.60
C THR A 42 12.68 19.29 -3.99
N GLY A 43 13.80 19.83 -3.52
CA GLY A 43 13.82 21.12 -2.80
C GLY A 43 13.15 21.09 -1.43
N THR A 44 12.72 19.91 -0.95
CA THR A 44 12.15 19.70 0.37
C THR A 44 13.16 19.08 1.33
N ARG A 45 12.96 19.25 2.64
CA ARG A 45 13.84 18.69 3.67
C ARG A 45 13.37 17.32 4.19
N GLY A 46 12.34 16.74 3.59
CA GLY A 46 11.81 15.47 4.06
C GLY A 46 10.65 14.98 3.22
N VAL A 47 10.01 13.95 3.73
CA VAL A 47 8.87 13.25 3.11
C VAL A 47 7.78 13.06 4.15
N LEU A 48 6.52 13.20 3.77
CA LEU A 48 5.38 12.97 4.66
C LEU A 48 5.33 11.49 5.08
N THR A 49 5.02 11.26 6.35
CA THR A 49 4.89 9.90 6.90
C THR A 49 3.49 9.33 6.75
N ALA A 50 2.49 10.15 6.44
CA ALA A 50 1.16 9.67 6.11
C ALA A 50 0.44 10.58 5.10
N ALA A 51 -0.55 10.00 4.39
CA ALA A 51 -1.55 10.71 3.60
C ALA A 51 -2.92 10.05 3.76
N ALA A 52 -3.93 10.84 4.12
CA ALA A 52 -5.31 10.40 4.28
C ALA A 52 -6.16 10.83 3.08
N VAL A 53 -6.90 9.91 2.50
CA VAL A 53 -7.72 10.13 1.31
C VAL A 53 -9.19 10.02 1.68
N TYR A 54 -9.90 11.13 1.59
CA TYR A 54 -11.33 11.27 1.88
C TYR A 54 -12.16 11.29 0.60
N GLY A 55 -13.45 11.06 0.74
CA GLY A 55 -14.42 11.17 -0.35
C GLY A 55 -15.67 10.36 -0.08
N ALA A 56 -16.73 10.66 -0.80
CA ALA A 56 -18.01 9.95 -0.71
C ALA A 56 -17.86 8.46 -1.09
N ASN A 57 -18.87 7.65 -0.75
CA ASN A 57 -18.96 6.27 -1.23
C ASN A 57 -18.96 6.26 -2.77
N ALA A 58 -18.26 5.28 -3.35
CA ALA A 58 -18.10 5.13 -4.80
C ALA A 58 -17.41 6.32 -5.52
N SER A 59 -16.75 7.24 -4.80
CA SER A 59 -16.00 8.35 -5.42
C SER A 59 -14.76 7.89 -6.19
N GLY A 60 -14.18 6.73 -5.85
CA GLY A 60 -12.98 6.20 -6.50
C GLY A 60 -11.80 5.97 -5.55
N LYS A 61 -11.94 6.17 -4.23
CA LYS A 61 -10.87 5.92 -3.24
C LYS A 61 -10.21 4.55 -3.40
N THR A 62 -11.01 3.50 -3.42
CA THR A 62 -10.54 2.13 -3.67
C THR A 62 -9.85 1.97 -5.02
N ASN A 63 -10.28 2.70 -6.06
CA ASN A 63 -9.65 2.61 -7.39
C ASN A 63 -8.24 3.22 -7.41
N LEU A 64 -7.96 4.23 -6.58
CA LEU A 64 -6.60 4.75 -6.37
C LEU A 64 -5.67 3.64 -5.85
N LEU A 65 -6.09 2.92 -4.80
CA LEU A 65 -5.26 1.84 -4.24
C LEU A 65 -5.19 0.63 -5.18
N ARG A 66 -6.26 0.33 -5.88
CA ARG A 66 -6.26 -0.72 -6.91
C ARG A 66 -5.31 -0.40 -8.07
N ALA A 67 -5.12 0.88 -8.42
CA ALA A 67 -4.12 1.29 -9.41
C ALA A 67 -2.70 0.98 -8.92
N ALA A 68 -2.39 1.29 -7.65
CA ALA A 68 -1.12 0.96 -7.04
C ALA A 68 -0.92 -0.57 -6.90
N PHE A 69 -1.95 -1.29 -6.50
CA PHE A 69 -1.91 -2.76 -6.40
C PHE A 69 -1.64 -3.42 -7.76
N PHE A 70 -2.42 -3.03 -8.77
CA PHE A 70 -2.29 -3.59 -10.12
C PHE A 70 -0.90 -3.32 -10.70
N SER A 71 -0.45 -2.07 -10.68
CA SER A 71 0.85 -1.67 -11.24
C SER A 71 2.01 -2.35 -10.50
N ARG A 72 1.94 -2.47 -9.16
CA ARG A 72 2.93 -3.23 -8.39
C ARG A 72 2.96 -4.71 -8.81
N LYS A 73 1.80 -5.37 -8.93
CA LYS A 73 1.73 -6.78 -9.39
C LYS A 73 2.26 -6.94 -10.80
N LEU A 74 2.05 -5.95 -11.68
CA LEU A 74 2.60 -5.91 -13.02
C LEU A 74 4.14 -5.84 -12.99
N VAL A 75 4.71 -4.94 -12.16
CA VAL A 75 6.16 -4.80 -12.00
C VAL A 75 6.80 -6.06 -11.44
N LEU A 76 6.14 -6.73 -10.50
CA LEU A 76 6.61 -7.98 -9.90
C LEU A 76 6.41 -9.21 -10.81
N GLY A 77 5.84 -9.03 -12.01
CA GLY A 77 5.59 -10.13 -12.96
C GLY A 77 4.43 -11.06 -12.58
N ALA A 78 3.67 -10.73 -11.52
CA ALA A 78 2.49 -11.49 -11.11
C ALA A 78 1.28 -11.22 -12.02
N TYR A 79 1.26 -10.06 -12.69
CA TYR A 79 0.26 -9.69 -13.68
C TYR A 79 0.93 -9.38 -15.02
N HIS A 80 0.18 -9.59 -16.09
CA HIS A 80 0.55 -9.22 -17.47
C HIS A 80 -0.34 -8.04 -17.91
N PRO A 81 0.09 -7.17 -18.85
CA PRO A 81 -0.75 -6.09 -19.42
C PRO A 81 -2.14 -6.54 -19.89
N ALA A 82 -2.27 -7.77 -20.37
CA ALA A 82 -3.57 -8.35 -20.74
C ALA A 82 -4.58 -8.48 -19.57
N HIS A 83 -4.10 -8.42 -18.31
CA HIS A 83 -4.95 -8.40 -17.12
C HIS A 83 -5.46 -6.99 -16.76
N LEU A 84 -5.12 -5.97 -17.58
CA LEU A 84 -5.58 -4.60 -17.36
C LEU A 84 -7.11 -4.58 -17.26
N PRO A 85 -7.67 -4.10 -16.14
CA PRO A 85 -9.12 -3.99 -16.01
C PRO A 85 -9.65 -3.03 -17.06
N LYS A 86 -10.63 -3.48 -17.84
CA LYS A 86 -11.31 -2.60 -18.80
C LYS A 86 -12.01 -1.48 -18.02
N ALA A 87 -11.71 -0.25 -18.36
CA ALA A 87 -12.47 0.89 -17.85
C ALA A 87 -13.93 0.76 -18.32
N PRO A 88 -14.92 1.19 -17.51
CA PRO A 88 -16.28 1.35 -18.00
C PRO A 88 -16.26 2.23 -19.25
N GLY A 89 -17.02 1.86 -20.28
CA GLY A 89 -16.98 2.51 -21.59
C GLY A 89 -17.31 4.01 -21.61
N PHE A 90 -17.82 4.54 -20.52
CA PHE A 90 -18.12 5.97 -20.34
C PHE A 90 -17.00 6.75 -19.61
N VAL A 91 -16.02 6.06 -19.01
CA VAL A 91 -14.94 6.68 -18.24
C VAL A 91 -13.61 6.59 -18.99
N GLY A 92 -13.29 5.43 -19.55
CA GLY A 92 -12.06 5.22 -20.30
C GLY A 92 -12.03 5.99 -21.61
N HIS A 93 -10.86 6.18 -22.14
CA HIS A 93 -10.62 6.64 -23.50
C HIS A 93 -9.71 5.62 -24.21
N ASP A 94 -9.58 5.73 -25.53
CA ASP A 94 -8.79 4.78 -26.36
C ASP A 94 -7.27 4.90 -26.13
N GLY A 95 -6.85 5.75 -25.21
CA GLY A 95 -5.44 5.94 -24.84
C GLY A 95 -4.88 4.82 -23.95
N PRO A 96 -3.55 4.79 -23.81
CA PRO A 96 -2.89 3.85 -22.91
C PRO A 96 -3.21 4.12 -21.45
N THR A 97 -3.16 3.07 -20.64
CA THR A 97 -3.06 3.23 -19.18
C THR A 97 -1.61 3.48 -18.81
N ARG A 98 -1.38 4.49 -17.98
CA ARG A 98 -0.05 4.87 -17.51
C ARG A 98 0.06 4.70 -16.00
N PHE A 99 1.24 4.27 -15.55
CA PHE A 99 1.62 4.24 -14.13
C PHE A 99 3.00 4.82 -13.99
N GLY A 100 3.20 5.65 -12.96
CA GLY A 100 4.48 6.26 -12.66
C GLY A 100 4.75 6.27 -11.17
N TYR A 101 5.98 5.97 -10.78
CA TYR A 101 6.45 6.03 -9.40
C TYR A 101 7.69 6.88 -9.31
N THR A 102 7.67 7.83 -8.39
CA THR A 102 8.88 8.49 -7.92
C THR A 102 9.12 8.01 -6.49
N PHE A 103 10.28 7.45 -6.21
CA PHE A 103 10.62 6.92 -4.89
C PHE A 103 12.08 7.16 -4.54
N PHE A 104 12.39 7.08 -3.25
CA PHE A 104 13.73 7.27 -2.69
C PHE A 104 14.16 6.00 -1.95
N THR A 105 15.28 5.44 -2.37
CA THR A 105 15.90 4.27 -1.75
C THR A 105 17.42 4.35 -1.94
N ASP A 106 18.20 3.81 -1.02
CA ASP A 106 19.65 3.73 -1.06
C ASP A 106 20.35 5.06 -1.43
N GLY A 107 19.81 6.19 -0.90
CA GLY A 107 20.37 7.53 -1.15
C GLY A 107 20.14 8.09 -2.55
N LYS A 108 19.31 7.45 -3.37
CA LYS A 108 18.98 7.85 -4.74
C LYS A 108 17.48 8.04 -4.91
N ARG A 109 17.08 9.02 -5.72
CA ARG A 109 15.70 9.13 -6.21
C ARG A 109 15.61 8.36 -7.52
N PHE A 110 14.56 7.57 -7.65
CA PHE A 110 14.19 6.86 -8.86
C PHE A 110 12.88 7.39 -9.41
N GLU A 111 12.76 7.38 -10.75
CA GLU A 111 11.52 7.60 -11.47
C GLU A 111 11.32 6.40 -12.40
N TYR A 112 10.18 5.73 -12.26
CA TYR A 112 9.82 4.58 -13.06
C TYR A 112 8.44 4.78 -13.66
N ASP A 113 8.39 4.83 -14.98
CA ASP A 113 7.19 5.10 -15.74
C ASP A 113 6.90 3.97 -16.74
N VAL A 114 5.63 3.58 -16.83
CA VAL A 114 5.12 2.52 -17.67
C VAL A 114 3.85 2.97 -18.38
N ALA A 115 3.77 2.74 -19.67
CA ALA A 115 2.53 2.83 -20.44
C ALA A 115 2.19 1.47 -21.03
N ILE A 116 0.94 1.04 -20.83
CA ILE A 116 0.43 -0.26 -21.31
C ILE A 116 -0.91 -0.10 -22.02
N ASP A 117 -1.20 -1.06 -22.86
CA ASP A 117 -2.54 -1.34 -23.36
C ASP A 117 -2.87 -2.84 -23.20
N GLY A 118 -4.05 -3.27 -23.64
CA GLY A 118 -4.44 -4.68 -23.52
C GLY A 118 -3.58 -5.66 -24.34
N SER A 119 -2.71 -5.16 -25.21
CA SER A 119 -1.82 -5.96 -26.05
C SER A 119 -0.39 -6.04 -25.52
N GLY A 120 -0.03 -5.19 -24.54
CA GLY A 120 1.31 -5.23 -23.96
C GLY A 120 1.81 -3.88 -23.47
N VAL A 121 3.12 -3.81 -23.26
CA VAL A 121 3.83 -2.59 -22.88
C VAL A 121 4.03 -1.71 -24.09
N LEU A 122 3.67 -0.43 -23.98
CA LEU A 122 3.93 0.60 -24.99
C LEU A 122 5.25 1.30 -24.73
N SER A 123 5.48 1.66 -23.48
CA SER A 123 6.76 2.23 -23.06
C SER A 123 7.08 1.82 -21.63
N GLU A 124 8.37 1.74 -21.32
CA GLU A 124 8.89 1.47 -19.99
C GLU A 124 10.19 2.24 -19.81
N GLU A 125 10.28 3.04 -18.75
CA GLU A 125 11.45 3.86 -18.51
C GLU A 125 11.83 3.83 -17.03
N LEU A 126 13.13 3.69 -16.75
CA LEU A 126 13.71 3.90 -15.42
C LEU A 126 14.77 4.99 -15.49
N ARG A 127 14.66 5.97 -14.61
CA ARG A 127 15.65 7.00 -14.35
C ARG A 127 16.11 6.92 -12.90
N GLU A 128 17.36 7.25 -12.64
CA GLU A 128 17.88 7.47 -11.29
C GLU A 128 18.42 8.88 -11.13
N ARG A 129 18.35 9.41 -9.91
CA ARG A 129 18.95 10.70 -9.56
C ARG A 129 19.73 10.56 -8.23
N PRO A 130 21.01 10.20 -8.29
CA PRO A 130 21.90 10.30 -7.10
C PRO A 130 22.22 11.76 -6.75
N LYS A 131 22.62 12.56 -7.71
CA LYS A 131 22.79 14.04 -7.64
C LYS A 131 22.16 14.71 -8.85
N ALA A 132 22.46 14.22 -10.04
CA ALA A 132 21.85 14.63 -11.30
C ALA A 132 21.08 13.45 -11.89
N GLU A 133 20.00 13.76 -12.62
CA GLU A 133 19.17 12.77 -13.26
C GLU A 133 19.89 12.04 -14.37
N ARG A 134 19.65 10.73 -14.48
CA ARG A 134 20.27 9.85 -15.46
C ARG A 134 19.27 8.81 -15.93
N LEU A 135 19.22 8.62 -17.23
CA LEU A 135 18.50 7.49 -17.81
C LEU A 135 19.24 6.20 -17.42
N VAL A 136 18.50 5.20 -16.94
CA VAL A 136 18.99 3.83 -16.81
C VAL A 136 18.66 3.07 -18.10
N PHE A 137 17.38 2.95 -18.41
CA PHE A 137 16.90 2.44 -19.67
C PHE A 137 15.55 3.07 -20.05
N ARG A 138 15.24 3.03 -21.35
CA ARG A 138 13.93 3.28 -21.90
C ARG A 138 13.70 2.31 -23.06
N ARG A 139 12.52 1.75 -23.14
CA ARG A 139 12.06 1.05 -24.32
C ARG A 139 10.70 1.56 -24.77
N GLU A 140 10.49 1.58 -26.06
CA GLU A 140 9.28 2.05 -26.71
C GLU A 140 8.88 1.07 -27.81
N ARG A 141 7.60 0.70 -27.86
CA ARG A 141 7.05 -0.19 -28.88
C ARG A 141 6.89 0.57 -30.18
N LEU A 142 7.45 0.01 -31.27
CA LEU A 142 7.32 0.54 -32.61
C LEU A 142 6.04 0.04 -33.28
N GLY A 143 5.69 0.64 -34.44
CA GLY A 143 4.49 0.29 -35.16
C GLY A 143 4.47 -1.15 -35.74
N ASP A 144 5.62 -1.79 -35.85
CA ASP A 144 5.79 -3.19 -36.27
C ASP A 144 5.72 -4.18 -35.07
N GLY A 145 5.49 -3.67 -33.86
CA GLY A 145 5.44 -4.48 -32.65
C GLY A 145 6.80 -4.77 -32.00
N THR A 146 7.90 -4.36 -32.63
CA THR A 146 9.24 -4.44 -32.04
C THR A 146 9.47 -3.32 -31.04
N TYR A 147 10.60 -3.38 -30.30
CA TYR A 147 10.95 -2.36 -29.32
C TYR A 147 12.25 -1.64 -29.66
N GLU A 148 12.19 -0.32 -29.66
CA GLU A 148 13.40 0.51 -29.60
C GLU A 148 13.88 0.61 -28.17
N VAL A 149 15.18 0.41 -27.93
CA VAL A 149 15.77 0.46 -26.59
C VAL A 149 16.84 1.53 -26.53
N ALA A 150 16.71 2.46 -25.58
CA ALA A 150 17.74 3.41 -25.19
C ALA A 150 18.32 2.99 -23.83
N GLN A 151 19.62 3.22 -23.63
CA GLN A 151 20.30 3.03 -22.34
C GLN A 151 21.15 4.24 -22.01
N GLY A 152 21.25 4.55 -20.73
CA GLY A 152 22.14 5.60 -20.25
C GLY A 152 23.60 5.24 -20.46
N SER A 153 24.44 6.25 -20.69
CA SER A 153 25.87 6.06 -21.01
C SER A 153 26.67 5.31 -19.93
N ARG A 154 26.17 5.28 -18.71
CA ARG A 154 26.81 4.56 -17.57
C ARG A 154 26.43 3.09 -17.46
N TYR A 155 25.41 2.64 -18.19
CA TYR A 155 24.85 1.28 -18.09
C TYR A 155 25.08 0.54 -19.39
N SER A 156 26.11 -0.28 -19.43
CA SER A 156 26.43 -1.09 -20.62
C SER A 156 25.66 -2.39 -20.64
N GLY A 157 25.39 -2.88 -21.85
CA GLY A 157 24.83 -4.22 -22.06
C GLY A 157 23.32 -4.33 -21.97
N ILE A 158 22.56 -3.28 -21.62
CA ILE A 158 21.08 -3.33 -21.59
C ILE A 158 20.54 -3.55 -23.00
N LYS A 159 20.97 -2.74 -23.97
CA LYS A 159 20.56 -2.88 -25.38
C LYS A 159 20.85 -4.29 -25.93
N THR A 160 22.00 -4.87 -25.58
CA THR A 160 22.39 -6.20 -26.02
C THR A 160 21.48 -7.29 -25.45
N ARG A 161 21.14 -7.17 -24.15
CA ARG A 161 20.26 -8.14 -23.46
C ARG A 161 18.82 -8.08 -23.95
N LEU A 162 18.36 -6.89 -24.34
CA LEU A 162 17.01 -6.66 -24.86
C LEU A 162 16.91 -6.80 -26.39
N LYS A 163 18.01 -7.05 -27.08
CA LYS A 163 18.01 -7.24 -28.54
C LYS A 163 17.17 -8.46 -28.92
N GLY A 164 16.10 -8.24 -29.69
CA GLY A 164 15.18 -9.30 -30.12
C GLY A 164 14.22 -9.77 -29.03
N TYR A 165 14.19 -9.11 -27.87
CA TYR A 165 13.19 -9.38 -26.84
C TYR A 165 11.83 -8.82 -27.30
N SER A 166 10.89 -9.71 -27.54
CA SER A 166 9.56 -9.39 -28.09
C SER A 166 8.43 -9.62 -27.08
N ASP A 167 8.77 -9.99 -25.82
CA ASP A 167 7.76 -10.18 -24.77
C ASP A 167 7.04 -8.87 -24.46
N SER A 168 5.73 -8.94 -24.37
CA SER A 168 4.86 -7.83 -24.03
C SER A 168 4.85 -7.47 -22.52
N GLY A 169 5.56 -8.23 -21.69
CA GLY A 169 5.73 -7.97 -20.25
C GLY A 169 6.78 -6.89 -19.94
N LEU A 170 6.90 -6.49 -18.67
CA LEU A 170 7.91 -5.53 -18.21
C LEU A 170 9.31 -6.16 -18.16
N VAL A 171 10.35 -5.34 -18.39
CA VAL A 171 11.75 -5.83 -18.41
C VAL A 171 12.54 -5.48 -17.16
N LEU A 172 11.99 -4.65 -16.25
CA LEU A 172 12.69 -4.24 -15.04
C LEU A 172 13.20 -5.43 -14.23
N ALA A 173 12.34 -6.41 -13.95
CA ALA A 173 12.70 -7.62 -13.20
C ALA A 173 13.81 -8.43 -13.89
N MET A 174 13.72 -8.58 -15.20
CA MET A 174 14.73 -9.27 -15.99
C MET A 174 16.08 -8.54 -15.93
N LEU A 175 16.09 -7.21 -16.08
CA LEU A 175 17.31 -6.40 -16.01
C LEU A 175 17.93 -6.44 -14.59
N ALA A 176 17.09 -6.48 -13.55
CA ALA A 176 17.53 -6.67 -12.17
C ALA A 176 18.24 -8.03 -11.99
N ASN A 177 17.65 -9.10 -12.53
CA ASN A 177 18.25 -10.44 -12.49
C ASN A 177 19.56 -10.55 -13.29
N TYR A 178 19.74 -9.70 -14.32
CA TYR A 178 21.00 -9.59 -15.02
C TYR A 178 22.07 -8.74 -14.31
N GLY A 179 21.80 -8.30 -13.08
CA GLY A 179 22.75 -7.56 -12.24
C GLY A 179 22.90 -6.09 -12.64
N ILE A 180 21.90 -5.50 -13.27
CA ILE A 180 21.86 -4.04 -13.50
C ILE A 180 21.46 -3.39 -12.17
N GLU A 181 22.43 -2.85 -11.44
CA GLU A 181 22.27 -2.35 -10.07
C GLU A 181 21.05 -1.42 -9.87
N PRO A 182 20.82 -0.35 -10.66
CA PRO A 182 19.64 0.49 -10.47
C PRO A 182 18.32 -0.25 -10.66
N CYS A 183 18.28 -1.25 -11.57
CA CYS A 183 17.09 -2.08 -11.74
C CYS A 183 16.87 -3.00 -10.54
N ALA A 184 17.93 -3.54 -9.94
CA ALA A 184 17.85 -4.36 -8.74
C ALA A 184 17.37 -3.53 -7.53
N GLN A 185 17.87 -2.30 -7.34
CA GLN A 185 17.42 -1.37 -6.30
C GLN A 185 15.94 -1.00 -6.48
N ALA A 186 15.51 -0.71 -7.70
CA ALA A 186 14.11 -0.43 -8.00
C ALA A 186 13.21 -1.65 -7.71
N MET A 187 13.61 -2.86 -8.13
CA MET A 187 12.88 -4.10 -7.85
C MET A 187 12.79 -4.39 -6.36
N ASP A 188 13.87 -4.17 -5.59
CA ASP A 188 13.85 -4.33 -4.14
C ASP A 188 12.83 -3.40 -3.49
N TRP A 189 12.76 -2.13 -3.94
CA TRP A 189 11.75 -1.20 -3.46
C TRP A 189 10.33 -1.68 -3.75
N PHE A 190 10.02 -2.11 -4.98
CA PHE A 190 8.69 -2.63 -5.33
C PHE A 190 8.33 -3.91 -4.58
N SER A 191 9.28 -4.80 -4.37
CA SER A 191 9.04 -6.10 -3.74
C SER A 191 8.94 -6.02 -2.22
N ARG A 192 9.84 -5.26 -1.58
CA ARG A 192 10.01 -5.25 -0.11
C ARG A 192 9.54 -3.98 0.57
N LYS A 193 9.56 -2.82 -0.13
CA LYS A 193 9.27 -1.52 0.49
C LYS A 193 7.90 -0.97 0.17
N LEU A 194 7.31 -1.33 -0.95
CA LEU A 194 5.93 -0.95 -1.30
C LEU A 194 4.98 -2.09 -0.98
N VAL A 195 4.07 -1.87 -0.03
CA VAL A 195 3.03 -2.82 0.35
C VAL A 195 1.66 -2.19 0.08
N VAL A 196 0.81 -2.91 -0.61
CA VAL A 196 -0.58 -2.50 -0.83
C VAL A 196 -1.48 -3.56 -0.22
N SER A 197 -2.10 -3.22 0.90
CA SER A 197 -3.03 -4.09 1.62
C SER A 197 -4.41 -3.95 1.00
N ASN A 198 -4.89 -5.02 0.37
CA ASN A 198 -6.26 -5.10 -0.12
C ASN A 198 -7.12 -5.82 0.92
N ARG A 199 -7.73 -5.04 1.82
CA ARG A 199 -8.55 -5.55 2.94
C ARG A 199 -9.99 -5.90 2.52
N GLU A 200 -10.21 -6.36 1.29
CA GLU A 200 -11.53 -6.84 0.85
C GLU A 200 -12.04 -8.00 1.75
N ALA A 201 -11.11 -8.79 2.30
CA ALA A 201 -11.38 -9.80 3.32
C ALA A 201 -10.39 -9.65 4.49
N PRO A 202 -10.76 -10.06 5.72
CA PRO A 202 -9.82 -10.18 6.83
C PRO A 202 -8.66 -11.11 6.45
N THR A 203 -7.48 -10.84 6.99
CA THR A 203 -6.36 -11.79 6.89
C THR A 203 -6.80 -13.12 7.49
N PRO A 204 -6.62 -14.26 6.78
CA PRO A 204 -6.94 -15.56 7.34
C PRO A 204 -6.21 -15.78 8.66
N ASP A 205 -6.90 -16.35 9.65
CA ASP A 205 -6.37 -16.52 11.01
C ASP A 205 -5.00 -17.22 11.02
N GLY A 206 -4.81 -18.25 10.18
CA GLY A 206 -3.54 -18.94 10.04
C GLY A 206 -2.40 -18.04 9.52
N GLU A 207 -2.67 -17.18 8.54
CA GLU A 207 -1.69 -16.23 8.00
C GLU A 207 -1.32 -15.16 9.05
N LEU A 208 -2.30 -14.67 9.82
CA LEU A 208 -2.03 -13.71 10.89
C LEU A 208 -1.19 -14.36 12.00
N MET A 209 -1.47 -15.62 12.37
CA MET A 209 -0.67 -16.36 13.35
C MET A 209 0.77 -16.56 12.87
N GLU A 210 0.98 -16.92 11.60
CA GLU A 210 2.32 -17.05 11.02
C GLU A 210 3.07 -15.71 11.01
N LYS A 211 2.41 -14.61 10.65
CA LYS A 211 3.00 -13.26 10.74
C LYS A 211 3.44 -12.96 12.18
N LEU A 212 2.56 -13.16 13.16
CA LEU A 212 2.87 -12.94 14.58
C LEU A 212 4.03 -13.79 15.07
N ALA A 213 4.07 -15.07 14.72
CA ALA A 213 5.15 -15.98 15.08
C ALA A 213 6.49 -15.59 14.45
N SER A 214 6.45 -14.95 13.27
CA SER A 214 7.65 -14.46 12.59
C SER A 214 8.18 -13.13 13.13
N LEU A 215 7.36 -12.39 13.90
CA LEU A 215 7.80 -11.17 14.57
C LEU A 215 8.87 -11.51 15.61
N GLY A 216 9.95 -10.74 15.65
CA GLY A 216 10.86 -10.78 16.79
C GLY A 216 10.17 -10.28 18.06
N ARG A 217 10.71 -10.64 19.24
CA ARG A 217 10.14 -10.33 20.55
C ARG A 217 9.79 -8.85 20.72
N ASP A 218 10.71 -7.96 20.34
CA ASP A 218 10.53 -6.50 20.51
C ASP A 218 9.33 -5.98 19.69
N LYS A 219 9.13 -6.52 18.47
CA LYS A 219 7.98 -6.14 17.63
C LYS A 219 6.68 -6.70 18.18
N PHE A 220 6.69 -7.92 18.66
CA PHE A 220 5.54 -8.53 19.29
C PHE A 220 5.10 -7.73 20.54
N GLU A 221 6.06 -7.33 21.39
CA GLU A 221 5.80 -6.45 22.53
C GLU A 221 5.22 -5.08 22.08
N ALA A 222 5.70 -4.52 20.97
CA ALA A 222 5.14 -3.28 20.42
C ALA A 222 3.68 -3.45 19.94
N VAL A 223 3.35 -4.58 19.31
CA VAL A 223 1.96 -4.92 18.92
C VAL A 223 1.08 -5.03 20.16
N ILE A 224 1.54 -5.77 21.19
CA ILE A 224 0.80 -5.90 22.47
C ILE A 224 0.53 -4.54 23.07
N HIS A 225 1.56 -3.70 23.20
CA HIS A 225 1.42 -2.36 23.76
C HIS A 225 0.42 -1.48 22.99
N ALA A 226 0.39 -1.60 21.64
CA ALA A 226 -0.58 -0.88 20.83
C ALA A 226 -2.02 -1.33 21.13
N ILE A 227 -2.24 -2.62 21.40
CA ILE A 227 -3.56 -3.19 21.71
C ILE A 227 -3.98 -2.87 23.15
N GLU A 228 -3.08 -3.01 24.13
CA GLU A 228 -3.34 -2.65 25.53
C GLU A 228 -3.70 -1.17 25.68
N SER A 229 -3.01 -0.30 24.93
CA SER A 229 -3.28 1.14 24.89
C SER A 229 -4.66 1.49 24.31
N ALA A 230 -5.30 0.54 23.66
CA ALA A 230 -6.57 0.69 22.99
C ALA A 230 -7.80 0.51 23.90
N ASP A 231 -7.61 0.26 25.20
CA ASP A 231 -8.67 0.09 26.22
C ASP A 231 -9.75 -0.94 25.80
N LEU A 232 -9.33 -2.05 25.19
CA LEU A 232 -10.21 -3.18 24.86
C LEU A 232 -10.45 -4.12 26.04
N GLY A 233 -10.02 -3.75 27.26
CA GLY A 233 -10.05 -4.59 28.44
C GLY A 233 -9.03 -5.73 28.42
N ILE A 234 -8.17 -5.77 27.40
CA ILE A 234 -7.08 -6.74 27.25
C ILE A 234 -5.88 -6.23 28.06
N VAL A 235 -5.38 -7.06 28.97
CA VAL A 235 -4.26 -6.72 29.86
C VAL A 235 -3.00 -7.50 29.53
N ASP A 236 -3.08 -8.52 28.69
CA ASP A 236 -1.95 -9.31 28.23
C ASP A 236 -2.33 -10.13 26.99
N ILE A 237 -1.38 -10.37 26.11
CA ILE A 237 -1.52 -11.28 24.95
C ILE A 237 -0.34 -12.23 24.97
N GLN A 238 -0.63 -13.53 25.03
CA GLN A 238 0.37 -14.57 25.04
C GLN A 238 0.36 -15.31 23.70
N LEU A 239 1.54 -15.49 23.15
CA LEU A 239 1.77 -16.23 21.92
C LEU A 239 2.41 -17.56 22.30
N ASP A 240 1.65 -18.65 22.22
CA ASP A 240 2.13 -20.00 22.40
C ASP A 240 2.55 -20.56 21.04
N VAL A 241 3.79 -20.98 20.92
CA VAL A 241 4.36 -21.56 19.69
C VAL A 241 4.84 -22.96 20.03
N ASP A 242 4.05 -23.95 19.66
CA ASP A 242 4.35 -25.36 19.89
C ASP A 242 4.76 -26.04 18.59
N ASP A 243 5.63 -27.04 18.68
CA ASP A 243 5.90 -27.92 17.55
C ASP A 243 4.68 -28.84 17.29
N ILE A 244 4.32 -28.97 16.01
CA ILE A 244 3.21 -29.84 15.62
C ILE A 244 3.59 -31.28 15.87
N SER A 245 2.78 -32.00 16.64
CA SER A 245 2.99 -33.42 16.89
C SER A 245 2.88 -34.27 15.60
N GLU A 246 3.55 -35.40 15.54
CA GLU A 246 3.48 -36.29 14.38
C GLU A 246 2.04 -36.71 14.01
N THR A 247 1.19 -36.89 15.03
CA THR A 247 -0.23 -37.23 14.83
C THR A 247 -1.03 -36.09 14.23
N GLU A 248 -0.80 -34.82 14.66
CA GLU A 248 -1.42 -33.66 14.07
C GLU A 248 -0.93 -33.41 12.64
N ARG A 249 0.38 -33.58 12.39
CA ARG A 249 0.97 -33.47 11.04
C ARG A 249 0.36 -34.50 10.08
N ALA A 250 0.18 -35.75 10.52
CA ALA A 250 -0.46 -36.79 9.73
C ALA A 250 -1.92 -36.44 9.39
N ALA A 251 -2.68 -35.91 10.35
CA ALA A 251 -4.07 -35.47 10.14
C ALA A 251 -4.17 -34.28 9.16
N GLN A 252 -3.27 -33.30 9.26
CA GLN A 252 -3.20 -32.17 8.34
C GLN A 252 -2.84 -32.63 6.92
N MET A 253 -1.88 -33.56 6.77
CA MET A 253 -1.52 -34.12 5.46
C MET A 253 -2.70 -34.86 4.83
N GLU A 254 -3.46 -35.63 5.59
CA GLU A 254 -4.65 -36.33 5.10
C GLU A 254 -5.73 -35.32 4.63
N GLN A 255 -5.93 -34.23 5.38
CA GLN A 255 -6.88 -33.17 5.00
C GLN A 255 -6.43 -32.43 3.74
N ALA A 256 -5.15 -32.09 3.63
CA ALA A 256 -4.57 -31.47 2.45
C ALA A 256 -4.68 -32.35 1.21
N ASP A 257 -4.43 -33.65 1.36
CA ASP A 257 -4.56 -34.61 0.27
C ASP A 257 -6.01 -34.75 -0.23
N ARG A 258 -6.98 -34.77 0.69
CA ARG A 258 -8.41 -34.69 0.35
C ARG A 258 -8.77 -33.43 -0.40
N LEU A 259 -8.28 -32.26 0.05
CA LEU A 259 -8.53 -30.98 -0.60
C LEU A 259 -7.89 -30.92 -2.00
N ALA A 260 -6.66 -31.41 -2.13
CA ALA A 260 -5.97 -31.52 -3.41
C ALA A 260 -6.74 -32.42 -4.39
N GLY A 261 -7.31 -33.55 -3.92
CA GLY A 261 -8.16 -34.43 -4.72
C GLY A 261 -9.45 -33.75 -5.21
N VAL A 262 -10.09 -32.93 -4.36
CA VAL A 262 -11.27 -32.13 -4.75
C VAL A 262 -10.90 -31.09 -5.80
N LEU A 263 -9.81 -30.35 -5.61
CA LEU A 263 -9.33 -29.35 -6.56
C LEU A 263 -8.93 -29.98 -7.89
N GLU A 264 -8.27 -31.15 -7.88
CA GLU A 264 -7.95 -31.92 -9.09
C GLU A 264 -9.22 -32.31 -9.86
N ALA A 265 -10.25 -32.76 -9.17
CA ALA A 265 -11.53 -33.11 -9.77
C ALA A 265 -12.24 -31.90 -10.41
N LEU A 266 -12.10 -30.70 -9.82
CA LEU A 266 -12.72 -29.47 -10.32
C LEU A 266 -11.92 -28.77 -11.42
N THR A 267 -10.59 -28.82 -11.36
CA THR A 267 -9.72 -28.01 -12.23
C THR A 267 -8.92 -28.84 -13.23
N GLY A 268 -8.89 -30.18 -13.09
CA GLY A 268 -8.05 -31.07 -13.89
C GLY A 268 -6.56 -30.99 -13.56
N ARG A 269 -6.17 -30.27 -12.51
CA ARG A 269 -4.78 -30.14 -12.03
C ARG A 269 -4.70 -30.35 -10.52
N ARG A 270 -3.77 -31.21 -10.10
CA ARG A 270 -3.44 -31.34 -8.68
C ARG A 270 -2.49 -30.21 -8.30
N PRO A 271 -2.73 -29.48 -7.20
CA PRO A 271 -1.78 -28.48 -6.71
C PRO A 271 -0.45 -29.14 -6.34
N ASP A 272 0.67 -28.56 -6.77
CA ASP A 272 2.00 -28.98 -6.34
C ASP A 272 2.23 -28.52 -4.90
N GLY A 273 2.56 -29.46 -4.00
CA GLY A 273 3.08 -29.27 -2.65
C GLY A 273 2.35 -28.21 -1.80
N ILE A 274 1.39 -28.63 -0.98
CA ILE A 274 0.87 -27.76 0.09
C ILE A 274 1.95 -27.75 1.17
N GLU A 275 2.66 -26.61 1.31
CA GLU A 275 3.57 -26.42 2.45
C GLU A 275 2.77 -26.43 3.74
N MET A 276 3.14 -27.30 4.64
CA MET A 276 2.53 -27.42 5.97
C MET A 276 3.35 -26.63 6.97
N PRO A 277 2.72 -25.86 7.87
CA PRO A 277 3.43 -25.21 8.94
C PRO A 277 4.10 -26.26 9.84
N ASP A 278 5.32 -25.99 10.27
CA ASP A 278 6.04 -26.84 11.22
C ASP A 278 5.63 -26.59 12.67
N LYS A 279 4.95 -25.48 12.93
CA LYS A 279 4.59 -25.01 14.26
C LYS A 279 3.10 -24.68 14.35
N LYS A 280 2.52 -25.00 15.49
CA LYS A 280 1.19 -24.55 15.88
C LYS A 280 1.33 -23.27 16.68
N VAL A 281 0.64 -22.23 16.22
CA VAL A 281 0.64 -20.94 16.89
C VAL A 281 -0.75 -20.71 17.47
N ALA A 282 -0.81 -20.39 18.76
CA ALA A 282 -2.04 -20.05 19.45
C ALA A 282 -1.88 -18.70 20.15
N LEU A 283 -2.89 -17.85 20.04
CA LEU A 283 -2.98 -16.61 20.79
C LEU A 283 -3.98 -16.76 21.91
N GLN A 284 -3.56 -16.33 23.11
CA GLN A 284 -4.42 -16.19 24.26
C GLN A 284 -4.47 -14.73 24.69
N PHE A 285 -5.68 -14.20 24.79
CA PHE A 285 -5.96 -12.84 25.28
C PHE A 285 -6.37 -12.92 26.73
N ARG A 286 -5.74 -12.14 27.59
CA ARG A 286 -6.11 -12.05 28.99
C ARG A 286 -6.90 -10.77 29.22
N HIS A 287 -8.16 -10.91 29.59
CA HIS A 287 -9.04 -9.80 29.96
C HIS A 287 -9.10 -9.63 31.47
N ASN A 288 -9.20 -8.39 31.93
CA ASN A 288 -9.46 -8.10 33.33
C ASN A 288 -10.98 -8.09 33.59
N ILE A 289 -11.49 -9.15 34.19
CA ILE A 289 -12.91 -9.28 34.57
C ILE A 289 -13.00 -9.35 36.11
N ASP A 290 -13.63 -8.36 36.71
CA ASP A 290 -13.78 -8.23 38.16
C ASP A 290 -12.46 -8.37 38.96
N GLY A 291 -11.37 -7.83 38.41
CA GLY A 291 -10.02 -7.91 38.98
C GLY A 291 -9.29 -9.23 38.77
N ASN A 292 -9.90 -10.17 38.04
CA ASN A 292 -9.30 -11.45 37.70
C ASN A 292 -8.90 -11.48 36.19
N GLY A 293 -7.71 -11.99 35.92
CA GLY A 293 -7.28 -12.25 34.54
C GLY A 293 -7.98 -13.51 33.99
N VAL A 294 -8.87 -13.34 33.03
CA VAL A 294 -9.56 -14.44 32.33
C VAL A 294 -8.98 -14.57 30.92
N GLY A 295 -8.58 -15.79 30.52
CA GLY A 295 -8.03 -16.07 29.21
C GLY A 295 -9.13 -16.37 28.20
N PHE A 296 -9.02 -15.77 26.99
CA PHE A 296 -9.84 -16.03 25.83
C PHE A 296 -8.96 -16.47 24.66
N GLY A 297 -9.42 -17.43 23.87
CA GLY A 297 -8.78 -17.79 22.61
C GLY A 297 -9.00 -16.73 21.54
N PHE A 298 -8.17 -16.77 20.50
CA PHE A 298 -8.33 -15.84 19.35
C PHE A 298 -9.74 -15.93 18.73
N ASP A 299 -10.31 -17.14 18.64
CA ASP A 299 -11.63 -17.34 18.05
C ASP A 299 -12.76 -16.67 18.84
N ASP A 300 -12.59 -16.51 20.16
CA ASP A 300 -13.56 -15.89 21.06
C ASP A 300 -13.53 -14.35 21.01
N GLU A 301 -12.49 -13.77 20.38
CA GLU A 301 -12.32 -12.33 20.30
C GLU A 301 -13.26 -11.68 19.28
N SER A 302 -13.58 -10.39 19.54
CA SER A 302 -14.41 -9.59 18.65
C SER A 302 -13.74 -9.36 17.28
N LEU A 303 -14.54 -9.15 16.25
CA LEU A 303 -14.02 -8.76 14.92
C LEU A 303 -13.17 -7.48 15.01
N GLY A 304 -13.54 -6.53 15.87
CA GLY A 304 -12.77 -5.31 16.11
C GLY A 304 -11.38 -5.60 16.66
N THR A 305 -11.27 -6.47 17.66
CA THR A 305 -9.99 -6.92 18.25
C THR A 305 -9.11 -7.59 17.21
N LYS A 306 -9.68 -8.52 16.42
CA LYS A 306 -8.96 -9.23 15.35
C LYS A 306 -8.46 -8.27 14.27
N THR A 307 -9.29 -7.32 13.84
CA THR A 307 -8.92 -6.30 12.86
C THR A 307 -7.84 -5.38 13.38
N MET A 308 -7.92 -5.01 14.65
CA MET A 308 -6.90 -4.17 15.28
C MET A 308 -5.56 -4.88 15.36
N LEU A 309 -5.55 -6.14 15.76
CA LEU A 309 -4.33 -6.96 15.81
C LEU A 309 -3.67 -7.05 14.42
N ASP A 310 -4.46 -7.36 13.40
CA ASP A 310 -3.98 -7.47 12.01
C ASP A 310 -3.38 -6.14 11.51
N LEU A 311 -4.05 -5.01 11.81
CA LEU A 311 -3.52 -3.67 11.49
C LEU A 311 -2.26 -3.33 12.27
N ALA A 312 -2.24 -3.63 13.57
CA ALA A 312 -1.07 -3.36 14.41
C ALA A 312 0.16 -4.12 13.91
N VAL A 313 -0.01 -5.38 13.52
CA VAL A 313 1.07 -6.20 12.91
C VAL A 313 1.58 -5.56 11.63
N ASP A 314 0.68 -5.23 10.69
CA ASP A 314 1.06 -4.61 9.42
C ASP A 314 1.77 -3.25 9.64
N PHE A 315 1.31 -2.44 10.60
CA PHE A 315 1.88 -1.12 10.90
C PHE A 315 3.26 -1.24 11.56
N ILE A 316 3.39 -2.08 12.59
CA ILE A 316 4.68 -2.31 13.27
C ILE A 316 5.72 -2.89 12.27
N GLU A 317 5.31 -3.83 11.42
CA GLU A 317 6.19 -4.38 10.39
C GLU A 317 6.61 -3.31 9.36
N ALA A 318 5.66 -2.44 8.97
CA ALA A 318 5.96 -1.35 8.05
C ALA A 318 6.93 -0.34 8.66
N ILE A 319 6.73 0.05 9.92
CA ILE A 319 7.57 0.99 10.66
C ILE A 319 8.98 0.41 10.84
N ASP A 320 9.09 -0.81 11.36
CA ASP A 320 10.39 -1.45 11.57
C ASP A 320 11.20 -1.63 10.28
N SER A 321 10.53 -1.84 9.17
CA SER A 321 11.19 -2.09 7.88
C SER A 321 11.29 -0.84 6.99
N GLY A 322 10.77 0.32 7.42
CA GLY A 322 10.73 1.55 6.61
C GLY A 322 9.96 1.37 5.30
N LYS A 323 8.79 0.69 5.36
CA LYS A 323 7.93 0.41 4.20
C LYS A 323 6.97 1.56 3.93
N THR A 324 6.51 1.66 2.69
CA THR A 324 5.33 2.44 2.31
C THR A 324 4.14 1.49 2.25
N LEU A 325 3.17 1.68 3.14
CA LEU A 325 1.98 0.86 3.26
C LEU A 325 0.76 1.63 2.73
N LEU A 326 0.02 1.04 1.82
CA LEU A 326 -1.25 1.57 1.30
C LEU A 326 -2.39 0.70 1.83
N VAL A 327 -3.39 1.32 2.50
CA VAL A 327 -4.51 0.60 3.15
C VAL A 327 -5.84 1.21 2.73
N ASP A 328 -6.77 0.37 2.25
CA ASP A 328 -8.13 0.79 1.95
C ASP A 328 -9.03 0.66 3.18
N GLU A 329 -9.91 1.68 3.40
CA GLU A 329 -10.86 1.72 4.51
C GLU A 329 -10.22 1.32 5.85
N VAL A 330 -9.18 2.07 6.24
CA VAL A 330 -8.33 1.75 7.39
C VAL A 330 -9.12 1.63 8.70
N GLU A 331 -10.26 2.34 8.82
CA GLU A 331 -11.15 2.33 9.98
C GLU A 331 -12.06 1.10 10.09
N ARG A 332 -12.05 0.20 9.09
CA ARG A 332 -12.99 -0.92 9.05
C ARG A 332 -13.02 -1.69 10.37
N SER A 333 -14.20 -1.71 11.00
CA SER A 333 -14.46 -2.37 12.31
C SER A 333 -13.68 -1.81 13.50
N LEU A 334 -13.05 -0.62 13.38
CA LEU A 334 -12.29 0.02 14.45
C LEU A 334 -13.00 1.25 14.99
N HIS A 335 -12.89 1.45 16.31
CA HIS A 335 -13.29 2.71 16.92
C HIS A 335 -12.33 3.84 16.50
N PRO A 336 -12.80 5.07 16.21
CA PRO A 336 -11.95 6.18 15.75
C PRO A 336 -10.71 6.44 16.62
N LEU A 337 -10.84 6.39 17.95
CA LEU A 337 -9.72 6.61 18.86
C LEU A 337 -8.62 5.54 18.74
N LEU A 338 -9.02 4.28 18.46
CA LEU A 338 -8.07 3.19 18.25
C LEU A 338 -7.30 3.39 16.96
N LEU A 339 -8.01 3.80 15.91
CA LEU A 339 -7.40 4.11 14.63
C LEU A 339 -6.42 5.28 14.75
N GLU A 340 -6.81 6.37 15.44
CA GLU A 340 -5.92 7.50 15.71
C GLU A 340 -4.65 7.06 16.45
N SER A 341 -4.78 6.18 17.44
CA SER A 341 -3.64 5.65 18.19
C SER A 341 -2.68 4.89 17.26
N LEU A 342 -3.19 3.97 16.45
CA LEU A 342 -2.38 3.20 15.50
C LEU A 342 -1.70 4.09 14.45
N VAL A 343 -2.43 5.00 13.82
CA VAL A 343 -1.87 5.91 12.81
C VAL A 343 -0.81 6.82 13.41
N SER A 344 -0.95 7.20 14.69
CA SER A 344 0.03 8.05 15.38
C SER A 344 1.41 7.41 15.52
N LEU A 345 1.53 6.07 15.41
CA LEU A 345 2.82 5.39 15.40
C LEU A 345 3.72 5.84 14.24
N PHE A 346 3.13 6.21 13.10
CA PHE A 346 3.88 6.75 11.96
C PHE A 346 4.38 8.17 12.19
N PHE A 347 3.85 8.89 13.17
CA PHE A 347 4.23 10.26 13.52
C PHE A 347 5.26 10.33 14.65
N ASP A 348 5.52 9.22 15.34
CA ASP A 348 6.55 9.18 16.38
C ASP A 348 7.94 9.00 15.76
N PRO A 349 8.82 10.04 15.78
CA PRO A 349 10.12 9.94 15.15
C PRO A 349 11.09 8.97 15.85
N LYS A 350 10.76 8.51 17.07
CA LYS A 350 11.55 7.50 17.77
C LYS A 350 11.18 6.08 17.30
N LEU A 351 9.91 5.85 16.98
CA LEU A 351 9.44 4.57 16.46
C LEU A 351 9.68 4.49 14.95
N ASN A 352 9.35 5.55 14.23
CA ASN A 352 9.46 5.63 12.78
C ASN A 352 10.78 6.29 12.31
N ASP A 353 11.88 5.80 12.82
CA ASP A 353 13.23 6.30 12.50
C ASP A 353 13.68 5.96 11.06
N LYS A 354 13.05 4.94 10.44
CA LYS A 354 13.32 4.48 9.07
C LYS A 354 12.43 5.13 8.01
N GLY A 355 11.55 6.04 8.39
CA GLY A 355 10.69 6.79 7.48
C GLY A 355 9.64 5.92 6.77
N ALA A 356 9.01 5.02 7.51
CA ALA A 356 7.83 4.32 7.02
C ALA A 356 6.70 5.31 6.69
N GLN A 357 5.88 4.96 5.70
CA GLN A 357 4.82 5.82 5.20
C GLN A 357 3.50 5.06 5.16
N LEU A 358 2.40 5.74 5.51
CA LEU A 358 1.05 5.23 5.44
C LEU A 358 0.19 6.08 4.50
N VAL A 359 -0.29 5.50 3.40
CA VAL A 359 -1.32 6.10 2.55
C VAL A 359 -2.61 5.34 2.79
N PHE A 360 -3.65 6.00 3.24
CA PHE A 360 -4.89 5.30 3.59
C PHE A 360 -6.13 6.03 3.11
N THR A 361 -7.14 5.26 2.74
CA THR A 361 -8.48 5.79 2.51
C THR A 361 -9.28 5.69 3.79
N THR A 362 -10.17 6.65 4.02
CA THR A 362 -10.99 6.67 5.23
C THR A 362 -12.30 7.44 5.03
N HIS A 363 -13.31 7.06 5.80
CA HIS A 363 -14.53 7.83 6.05
C HIS A 363 -14.54 8.44 7.45
N ASP A 364 -13.55 8.10 8.29
CA ASP A 364 -13.45 8.64 9.65
C ASP A 364 -12.96 10.09 9.62
N LEU A 365 -13.78 10.97 10.18
CA LEU A 365 -13.55 12.41 10.21
C LEU A 365 -12.76 12.87 11.45
N SER A 366 -12.36 11.96 12.34
CA SER A 366 -11.64 12.28 13.57
C SER A 366 -10.32 12.99 13.29
N PHE A 367 -9.59 12.56 12.25
CA PHE A 367 -8.32 13.18 11.87
C PHE A 367 -8.47 14.63 11.40
N LEU A 368 -9.61 14.98 10.74
CA LEU A 368 -9.91 16.36 10.36
C LEU A 368 -10.32 17.22 11.55
N ARG A 369 -10.94 16.60 12.57
CA ARG A 369 -11.37 17.30 13.80
C ARG A 369 -10.21 17.57 14.76
N ASN A 370 -9.32 16.62 14.92
CA ASN A 370 -8.27 16.65 15.93
C ASN A 370 -6.96 17.25 15.40
N GLU A 371 -6.95 17.70 14.14
CA GLU A 371 -5.77 18.30 13.49
C GLU A 371 -4.50 17.42 13.65
N ARG A 372 -4.67 16.09 13.64
CA ARG A 372 -3.56 15.14 13.74
C ARG A 372 -2.71 15.13 12.47
N LEU A 373 -3.33 15.44 11.34
CA LEU A 373 -2.68 15.53 10.03
C LEU A 373 -2.32 16.98 9.72
N ARG A 374 -1.26 17.14 8.95
CA ARG A 374 -0.93 18.38 8.27
C ARG A 374 -1.92 18.60 7.12
N ARG A 375 -2.15 19.85 6.73
CA ARG A 375 -3.04 20.19 5.60
C ARG A 375 -2.59 19.57 4.27
N ASP A 376 -1.29 19.30 4.08
CA ASP A 376 -0.72 18.65 2.90
C ASP A 376 -0.75 17.10 2.95
N GLN A 377 -1.20 16.55 4.08
CA GLN A 377 -1.46 15.11 4.21
C GLN A 377 -2.90 14.70 3.87
N VAL A 378 -3.79 15.69 3.67
CA VAL A 378 -5.22 15.46 3.41
C VAL A 378 -5.50 15.57 1.93
N TRP A 379 -6.11 14.52 1.38
CA TRP A 379 -6.49 14.38 -0.03
C TRP A 379 -7.97 14.09 -0.16
N PHE A 380 -8.56 14.51 -1.27
CA PHE A 380 -9.97 14.29 -1.58
C PHE A 380 -10.12 13.56 -2.91
N VAL A 381 -11.05 12.62 -2.96
CA VAL A 381 -11.50 11.98 -4.21
C VAL A 381 -12.97 12.31 -4.42
N GLU A 382 -13.26 12.94 -5.53
CA GLU A 382 -14.59 13.28 -5.97
C GLU A 382 -14.92 12.62 -7.30
N LYS A 383 -16.18 12.25 -7.48
CA LYS A 383 -16.65 11.69 -8.74
C LYS A 383 -17.63 12.64 -9.39
N ASP A 384 -17.32 13.06 -10.60
CA ASP A 384 -18.22 13.85 -11.42
C ASP A 384 -19.46 13.02 -11.81
N PRO A 385 -20.66 13.40 -11.38
CA PRO A 385 -21.88 12.65 -11.67
C PRO A 385 -22.25 12.62 -13.15
N ALA A 386 -21.81 13.61 -13.94
CA ALA A 386 -22.14 13.71 -15.36
C ALA A 386 -21.26 12.78 -16.21
N THR A 387 -19.98 12.66 -15.87
CA THR A 387 -19.02 11.86 -16.63
C THR A 387 -18.69 10.52 -15.96
N GLY A 388 -18.96 10.37 -14.66
CA GLY A 388 -18.57 9.21 -13.87
C GLY A 388 -17.05 9.13 -13.64
N CYS A 389 -16.28 10.18 -14.01
CA CYS A 389 -14.86 10.26 -13.79
C CYS A 389 -14.55 10.66 -12.35
N SER A 390 -13.50 10.07 -11.80
CA SER A 390 -12.96 10.47 -10.49
C SER A 390 -11.81 11.45 -10.67
N ASP A 391 -11.71 12.40 -9.74
CA ASP A 391 -10.59 13.33 -9.60
C ASP A 391 -10.00 13.22 -8.19
N LEU A 392 -8.68 13.36 -8.07
CA LEU A 392 -7.93 13.34 -6.82
C LEU A 392 -7.19 14.66 -6.66
N TYR A 393 -7.43 15.34 -5.56
CA TYR A 393 -6.78 16.62 -5.29
C TYR A 393 -6.45 16.81 -3.80
N PRO A 394 -5.36 17.51 -3.45
CA PRO A 394 -4.99 17.74 -2.06
C PRO A 394 -5.78 18.91 -1.46
N LEU A 395 -6.01 18.88 -0.17
CA LEU A 395 -6.56 20.00 0.61
C LEU A 395 -5.72 21.28 0.43
N SER A 396 -4.42 21.15 0.24
CA SER A 396 -3.50 22.27 0.02
C SER A 396 -3.84 23.13 -1.22
N SER A 397 -4.55 22.58 -2.21
CA SER A 397 -5.05 23.34 -3.38
C SER A 397 -6.03 24.45 -3.01
N PHE A 398 -6.70 24.32 -1.87
CA PHE A 398 -7.63 25.35 -1.35
C PHE A 398 -6.94 26.39 -0.48
N SER A 399 -5.63 26.27 -0.25
CA SER A 399 -4.85 27.16 0.61
C SER A 399 -5.48 27.41 1.98
N PRO A 400 -5.92 26.39 2.72
CA PRO A 400 -6.62 26.55 3.99
C PRO A 400 -5.72 27.25 5.02
N ARG A 401 -6.30 28.03 5.92
CA ARG A 401 -5.57 28.69 7.00
C ARG A 401 -5.22 27.68 8.10
N LYS A 402 -4.17 27.98 8.88
CA LYS A 402 -3.73 27.09 9.97
C LYS A 402 -4.78 26.90 11.08
N ASP A 403 -5.58 27.94 11.34
CA ASP A 403 -6.64 27.99 12.36
C ASP A 403 -8.02 27.61 11.81
N GLU A 404 -8.08 27.14 10.58
CA GLU A 404 -9.32 26.80 9.91
C GLU A 404 -9.91 25.49 10.45
N ARG A 405 -11.19 25.47 10.79
CA ARG A 405 -11.91 24.27 11.23
C ARG A 405 -12.20 23.35 10.06
N LEU A 406 -11.23 22.53 9.68
CA LEU A 406 -11.25 21.70 8.48
C LEU A 406 -12.49 20.79 8.40
N LEU A 407 -12.84 20.12 9.50
CA LEU A 407 -14.02 19.27 9.57
C LEU A 407 -15.30 20.01 9.20
N ASN A 408 -15.53 21.17 9.82
CA ASN A 408 -16.76 21.94 9.58
C ASN A 408 -16.85 22.37 8.11
N ARG A 409 -15.76 22.85 7.54
CA ARG A 409 -15.73 23.27 6.14
C ARG A 409 -15.92 22.11 5.18
N TYR A 410 -15.32 20.95 5.46
CA TYR A 410 -15.52 19.73 4.68
C TYR A 410 -17.00 19.32 4.70
N LEU A 411 -17.63 19.24 5.88
CA LEU A 411 -19.04 18.86 6.01
C LEU A 411 -20.00 19.85 5.31
N HIS A 412 -19.62 21.14 5.17
CA HIS A 412 -20.37 22.13 4.38
C HIS A 412 -19.99 22.13 2.89
N GLY A 413 -19.22 21.14 2.41
CA GLY A 413 -18.87 21.00 1.00
C GLY A 413 -17.84 22.01 0.48
N ALA A 414 -17.16 22.77 1.35
CA ALA A 414 -16.21 23.79 0.92
C ALA A 414 -14.99 23.23 0.15
N TYR A 415 -14.71 21.95 0.30
CA TYR A 415 -13.63 21.25 -0.38
C TYR A 415 -14.12 20.20 -1.39
N GLY A 416 -15.44 20.11 -1.65
CA GLY A 416 -16.03 19.04 -2.44
C GLY A 416 -15.94 17.68 -1.73
N ALA A 417 -16.02 16.61 -2.50
CA ALA A 417 -15.86 15.20 -2.07
C ALA A 417 -16.82 14.72 -0.96
N VAL A 418 -17.90 15.46 -0.69
CA VAL A 418 -18.96 15.09 0.24
C VAL A 418 -20.07 14.33 -0.47
N PRO A 419 -20.81 13.45 0.22
CA PRO A 419 -21.97 12.80 -0.36
C PRO A 419 -23.03 13.83 -0.74
N TYR A 420 -23.56 13.76 -1.97
CA TYR A 420 -24.72 14.55 -2.36
C TYR A 420 -25.98 13.85 -1.85
N ILE A 421 -26.67 14.44 -0.89
CA ILE A 421 -27.90 13.91 -0.31
C ILE A 421 -29.03 14.88 -0.63
N ASP A 422 -29.95 14.49 -1.54
CA ASP A 422 -31.12 15.28 -1.87
C ASP A 422 -31.98 15.51 -0.61
N GLY A 423 -32.26 16.78 -0.30
CA GLY A 423 -33.15 17.15 0.79
C GLY A 423 -32.53 17.30 2.17
N VAL A 424 -31.20 17.19 2.32
CA VAL A 424 -30.45 17.56 3.52
C VAL A 424 -29.53 18.73 3.15
N ALA A 425 -30.06 19.93 3.28
CA ALA A 425 -29.34 21.20 3.16
C ALA A 425 -29.29 21.87 4.53
#